data_406b123ef8f59c0934a9e270725144da
#
_entry.id   406b123ef8f59c0934a9e270725144da
#
_cell.length_a   1.000
_cell.length_b   1.000
_cell.length_c   1.000
_cell.angle_alpha   90.00
_cell.angle_beta   90.00
_cell.angle_gamma   90.00
#
_symmetry.space_group_name_H-M   'P 1'
#
loop_
_entity.id
_entity.type
_entity.pdbx_description
1 polymer ?
#
loop_
_entity_poly.entity_id
_entity_poly.type
_entity_poly.pdbx_seq_one_letter_code
_entity_poly.pdbx_strand_id
1 'polypeptide(L)'
;GVDMAIKVCGDSMEPTFSNGDTLLIRKINDKAFIPWGHPVVIDTENGVLVKALYPGDTPGEVQARSHNPAYPPLDIPKSTVYGLYKIIGRISLYQSY
;
A
#
# COMPACT_ATOMS: atom_id res chain seq x y z
N GLY A 1 -12.39 11.04 7.63
CA GLY A 1 -11.23 11.90 7.77
C GLY A 1 -9.91 11.19 7.54
N VAL A 2 -8.85 11.96 7.59
CA VAL A 2 -7.48 11.46 7.47
C VAL A 2 -6.98 11.02 8.84
N ASP A 3 -6.46 9.79 8.95
CA ASP A 3 -5.87 9.31 10.21
C ASP A 3 -4.39 9.69 10.31
N MET A 4 -3.67 9.62 9.19
CA MET A 4 -2.27 10.03 9.15
C MET A 4 -1.80 10.29 7.73
N ALA A 5 -0.59 10.84 7.61
CA ALA A 5 0.10 11.03 6.36
C ALA A 5 1.42 10.27 6.40
N ILE A 6 1.77 9.62 5.30
CA ILE A 6 3.05 8.93 5.15
C ILE A 6 3.73 9.36 3.85
N LYS A 7 5.05 9.23 3.81
CA LYS A 7 5.82 9.47 2.58
C LYS A 7 6.12 8.17 1.86
N VAL A 8 6.00 8.21 0.54
CA VAL A 8 6.42 7.12 -0.33
C VAL A 8 7.94 7.15 -0.46
N CYS A 9 8.56 6.01 -0.18
CA CYS A 9 10.00 5.81 -0.38
C CYS A 9 10.22 4.79 -1.50
N GLY A 10 11.07 5.14 -2.46
CA GLY A 10 11.39 4.27 -3.58
C GLY A 10 10.42 4.41 -4.74
N ASP A 11 10.57 3.52 -5.71
CA ASP A 11 9.88 3.61 -7.01
C ASP A 11 8.99 2.40 -7.32
N SER A 12 8.73 1.54 -6.31
CA SER A 12 7.97 0.31 -6.54
C SER A 12 6.53 0.56 -6.98
N MET A 13 5.97 1.73 -6.68
CA MET A 13 4.59 2.07 -7.06
C MET A 13 4.51 3.05 -8.23
N GLU A 14 5.62 3.29 -8.92
CA GLU A 14 5.61 4.05 -10.16
C GLU A 14 4.81 3.29 -11.24
N PRO A 15 4.07 3.96 -12.10
CA PRO A 15 3.91 5.42 -12.20
C PRO A 15 2.82 6.01 -11.30
N THR A 16 2.16 5.20 -10.49
CA THR A 16 1.02 5.64 -9.67
C THR A 16 1.43 6.60 -8.58
N PHE A 17 2.48 6.27 -7.84
CA PHE A 17 3.06 7.12 -6.79
C PHE A 17 4.56 7.22 -6.99
N SER A 18 5.09 8.39 -6.76
CA SER A 18 6.52 8.69 -6.90
C SER A 18 7.19 8.82 -5.54
N ASN A 19 8.49 8.55 -5.51
CA ASN A 19 9.29 8.78 -4.32
C ASN A 19 9.12 10.22 -3.81
N GLY A 20 8.84 10.36 -2.52
CA GLY A 20 8.62 11.66 -1.89
C GLY A 20 7.17 12.14 -1.88
N ASP A 21 6.27 11.47 -2.60
CA ASP A 21 4.84 11.77 -2.48
C ASP A 21 4.37 11.55 -1.06
N THR A 22 3.45 12.39 -0.60
CA THR A 22 2.77 12.21 0.68
C THR A 22 1.40 11.61 0.43
N LEU A 23 1.12 10.51 1.10
CA LEU A 23 -0.18 9.84 1.04
C LEU A 23 -0.98 10.16 2.29
N LEU A 24 -2.22 10.58 2.09
CA LEU A 24 -3.19 10.78 3.17
C LEU A 24 -3.98 9.49 3.30
N ILE A 25 -4.00 8.91 4.49
CA ILE A 25 -4.52 7.56 4.68
C ILE A 25 -5.52 7.48 5.81
N ARG A 26 -6.42 6.50 5.70
CA ARG A 26 -7.45 6.18 6.69
C ARG A 26 -7.43 4.70 6.99
N LYS A 27 -7.48 4.34 8.27
CA LYS A 27 -7.47 2.96 8.69
C LYS A 27 -8.69 2.20 8.18
N ILE A 28 -8.45 0.99 7.66
CA ILE A 28 -9.49 0.04 7.31
C ILE A 28 -9.80 -0.77 8.56
N ASN A 29 -10.98 -0.55 9.14
CA ASN A 29 -11.37 -1.18 10.41
C ASN A 29 -11.95 -2.57 10.22
N ASP A 30 -12.50 -2.86 9.05
CA ASP A 30 -13.08 -4.17 8.74
C ASP A 30 -12.38 -4.74 7.51
N LYS A 31 -11.67 -5.84 7.71
CA LYS A 31 -10.91 -6.50 6.65
C LYS A 31 -11.79 -7.07 5.53
N ALA A 32 -13.11 -7.17 5.75
CA ALA A 32 -14.05 -7.53 4.69
C ALA A 32 -14.13 -6.47 3.59
N PHE A 33 -13.68 -5.23 3.89
CA PHE A 33 -13.69 -4.12 2.94
C PHE A 33 -12.32 -3.82 2.36
N ILE A 34 -11.44 -4.81 2.26
CA ILE A 34 -10.15 -4.63 1.59
C ILE A 34 -10.40 -4.28 0.12
N PRO A 35 -9.87 -3.14 -0.38
CA PRO A 35 -10.05 -2.76 -1.78
C PRO A 35 -9.08 -3.56 -2.67
N TRP A 36 -9.41 -4.82 -2.91
CA TRP A 36 -8.56 -5.71 -3.71
C TRP A 36 -8.18 -5.09 -5.05
N GLY A 37 -6.90 -5.19 -5.41
CA GLY A 37 -6.37 -4.69 -6.67
C GLY A 37 -6.04 -3.19 -6.67
N HIS A 38 -6.41 -2.46 -5.64
CA HIS A 38 -6.09 -1.05 -5.49
C HIS A 38 -4.94 -0.84 -4.50
N PRO A 39 -4.12 0.20 -4.66
CA PRO A 39 -3.06 0.49 -3.72
C PRO A 39 -3.60 0.75 -2.31
N VAL A 40 -2.95 0.14 -1.33
CA VAL A 40 -3.20 0.36 0.10
C VAL A 40 -1.87 0.49 0.83
N VAL A 41 -1.92 1.06 2.02
CA VAL A 41 -0.77 1.09 2.93
C VAL A 41 -0.91 -0.08 3.90
N ILE A 42 0.15 -0.85 4.00
CA ILE A 42 0.18 -2.09 4.80
C ILE A 42 1.22 -1.90 5.90
N ASP A 43 0.76 -1.86 7.14
CA ASP A 43 1.65 -1.82 8.31
C ASP A 43 1.95 -3.26 8.72
N THR A 44 3.21 -3.65 8.61
CA THR A 44 3.66 -5.01 8.92
C THR A 44 4.73 -5.00 9.99
N GLU A 45 4.98 -6.17 10.60
CA GLU A 45 6.09 -6.32 11.54
C GLU A 45 7.46 -6.03 10.92
N ASN A 46 7.57 -6.06 9.59
CA ASN A 46 8.80 -5.79 8.85
C ASN A 46 8.82 -4.39 8.20
N GLY A 47 7.89 -3.51 8.57
CA GLY A 47 7.82 -2.16 8.05
C GLY A 47 6.54 -1.87 7.31
N VAL A 48 6.46 -0.65 6.78
CA VAL A 48 5.29 -0.13 6.08
C VAL A 48 5.51 -0.26 4.59
N LEU A 49 4.52 -0.85 3.91
CA LEU A 49 4.54 -1.06 2.47
C LEU A 49 3.37 -0.32 1.81
N VAL A 50 3.57 0.12 0.58
CA VAL A 50 2.51 0.61 -0.29
C VAL A 50 2.42 -0.35 -1.48
N LYS A 51 1.35 -1.12 -1.57
CA LYS A 51 1.17 -2.16 -2.58
C LYS A 51 -0.30 -2.33 -2.89
N ALA A 52 -0.60 -2.94 -4.04
CA ALA A 52 -1.93 -3.45 -4.33
C ALA A 52 -2.03 -4.86 -3.77
N LEU A 53 -3.11 -5.15 -3.03
CA LEU A 53 -3.32 -6.47 -2.44
C LEU A 53 -4.24 -7.32 -3.30
N TYR A 54 -3.89 -8.60 -3.38
CA TYR A 54 -4.67 -9.65 -4.02
C TYR A 54 -4.78 -10.84 -3.06
N PRO A 55 -5.83 -11.67 -3.19
CA PRO A 55 -5.88 -12.91 -2.43
C PRO A 55 -4.65 -13.76 -2.73
N GLY A 56 -4.07 -14.36 -1.70
CA GLY A 56 -2.95 -15.27 -1.87
C GLY A 56 -3.41 -16.65 -2.33
N ASP A 57 -2.47 -17.43 -2.86
CA ASP A 57 -2.74 -18.81 -3.29
C ASP A 57 -2.95 -19.74 -2.09
N THR A 58 -2.32 -19.39 -0.96
CA THR A 58 -2.38 -20.19 0.26
C THR A 58 -3.31 -19.51 1.26
N PRO A 59 -4.20 -20.26 1.94
CA PRO A 59 -5.00 -19.69 3.03
C PRO A 59 -4.10 -19.05 4.09
N GLY A 60 -4.48 -17.86 4.56
CA GLY A 60 -3.69 -17.12 5.53
C GLY A 60 -2.64 -16.23 4.94
N GLU A 61 -2.53 -16.16 3.63
CA GLU A 61 -1.63 -15.24 2.93
C GLU A 61 -2.37 -14.30 2.00
N VAL A 62 -1.80 -13.11 1.79
CA VAL A 62 -2.20 -12.17 0.75
C VAL A 62 -1.01 -11.95 -0.17
N GLN A 63 -1.27 -11.62 -1.42
CA GLN A 63 -0.23 -11.25 -2.36
C GLN A 63 -0.19 -9.74 -2.51
N ALA A 64 0.99 -9.16 -2.26
CA ALA A 64 1.24 -7.73 -2.43
C ALA A 64 1.97 -7.49 -3.75
N ARG A 65 1.40 -6.66 -4.60
CA ARG A 65 1.95 -6.35 -5.92
C ARG A 65 2.34 -4.90 -6.02
N SER A 66 3.53 -4.68 -6.58
CA SER A 66 3.99 -3.34 -6.97
C SER A 66 3.38 -2.96 -8.32
N HIS A 67 3.15 -1.67 -8.55
CA HIS A 67 2.74 -1.20 -9.88
C HIS A 67 3.91 -1.16 -10.85
N ASN A 68 5.13 -0.97 -10.35
CA ASN A 68 6.32 -1.04 -11.17
C ASN A 68 6.64 -2.50 -11.47
N PRO A 69 6.65 -2.91 -12.75
CA PRO A 69 6.84 -4.32 -13.11
C PRO A 69 8.25 -4.86 -12.84
N ALA A 70 9.20 -3.99 -12.49
CA ALA A 70 10.54 -4.43 -12.09
C ALA A 70 10.54 -5.14 -10.72
N TYR A 71 9.48 -4.97 -9.92
CA TYR A 71 9.37 -5.58 -8.60
C TYR A 71 8.46 -6.80 -8.66
N PRO A 72 8.95 -7.98 -8.22
CA PRO A 72 8.11 -9.17 -8.18
C PRO A 72 7.06 -9.11 -7.06
N PRO A 73 5.95 -9.84 -7.21
CA PRO A 73 4.97 -9.96 -6.14
C PRO A 73 5.56 -10.57 -4.87
N LEU A 74 5.00 -10.20 -3.72
CA LEU A 74 5.36 -10.73 -2.42
C LEU A 74 4.16 -11.45 -1.80
N ASP A 75 4.39 -12.64 -1.27
CA ASP A 75 3.39 -13.33 -0.44
C ASP A 75 3.60 -12.91 1.01
N ILE A 76 2.55 -12.40 1.64
CA ILE A 76 2.61 -11.86 2.99
C ILE A 76 1.67 -12.67 3.87
N PRO A 77 2.19 -13.30 4.95
CA PRO A 77 1.32 -13.93 5.94
C PRO A 77 0.41 -12.88 6.60
N LYS A 78 -0.88 -13.14 6.65
CA LYS A 78 -1.84 -12.23 7.27
C LYS A 78 -1.49 -11.93 8.73
N SER A 79 -0.88 -12.89 9.41
CA SER A 79 -0.48 -12.75 10.81
C SER A 79 0.58 -11.67 11.04
N THR A 80 1.32 -11.28 10.01
CA THR A 80 2.34 -10.24 10.10
C THR A 80 1.80 -8.84 9.85
N VAL A 81 0.55 -8.71 9.46
CA VAL A 81 -0.08 -7.43 9.13
C VAL A 81 -0.74 -6.86 10.37
N TYR A 82 -0.23 -5.72 10.83
CA TYR A 82 -0.79 -5.00 11.98
C TYR A 82 -1.98 -4.14 11.61
N GLY A 83 -1.99 -3.61 10.40
CA GLY A 83 -3.06 -2.75 9.94
C GLY A 83 -3.02 -2.49 8.45
N LEU A 84 -4.17 -2.12 7.91
CA LEU A 84 -4.34 -1.72 6.52
C LEU A 84 -4.96 -0.33 6.48
N TYR A 85 -4.51 0.47 5.53
CA TYR A 85 -4.98 1.84 5.39
C TYR A 85 -5.36 2.11 3.94
N LYS A 86 -6.53 2.69 3.77
CA LYS A 86 -6.99 3.18 2.47
C LYS A 86 -6.28 4.50 2.15
N ILE A 87 -5.83 4.66 0.92
CA ILE A 87 -5.26 5.91 0.42
C ILE A 87 -6.42 6.79 -0.04
N ILE A 88 -6.59 7.95 0.59
CA ILE A 88 -7.68 8.86 0.28
C ILE A 88 -7.21 10.17 -0.35
N GLY A 89 -5.92 10.38 -0.44
CA GLY A 89 -5.36 11.55 -1.09
C GLY A 89 -3.87 11.44 -1.28
N ARG A 90 -3.35 12.25 -2.19
CA ARG A 90 -1.91 12.32 -2.47
C ARG A 90 -1.51 13.77 -2.64
N ILE A 91 -0.35 14.11 -2.05
CA ILE A 91 0.30 15.39 -2.27
C ILE A 91 1.64 15.10 -2.92
N SER A 92 1.82 15.57 -4.15
CA SER A 92 3.07 15.44 -4.86
C SER A 92 3.82 16.75 -4.81
N LEU A 93 5.10 16.70 -4.46
CA LEU A 93 5.97 17.88 -4.46
C LEU A 93 6.46 18.23 -5.86
N TYR A 94 6.26 17.34 -6.81
CA TYR A 94 6.64 17.56 -8.19
C TYR A 94 5.59 18.43 -8.86
N GLN A 95 5.99 19.65 -9.22
CA GLN A 95 5.17 20.51 -10.04
C GLN A 95 5.84 20.69 -11.38
N SER A 96 5.07 20.46 -12.43
CA SER A 96 5.47 20.76 -13.79
C SER A 96 5.01 22.18 -14.10
N TYR A 97 5.90 23.01 -14.51
CA TYR A 97 5.60 24.37 -14.94
C TYR A 97 5.63 24.46 -16.46
#